data_077d6519ccdaa0bd92fbb2407222fa8b
#
_entry.id   077d6519ccdaa0bd92fbb2407222fa8b
#
_cell.length_a   1.000
_cell.length_b   1.000
_cell.length_c   1.000
_cell.angle_alpha   90.00
_cell.angle_beta   90.00
_cell.angle_gamma   90.00
#
_symmetry.space_group_name_H-M   'P 1'
#
loop_
_entity.id
_entity.type
_entity.pdbx_description
1 polymer ?
#
loop_
_entity_poly.entity_id
_entity_poly.type
_entity_poly.pdbx_seq_one_letter_code
_entity_poly.pdbx_strand_id
1 'polypeptide(L)'
;MKTICPTQEEMKSRIARFNELKPRASNWEKDLGIPMDVLRMFNPKANYVLMAPANMPGRLSNNPAIEDGDKGDIRIGIALAEAGDGPGLHVHWKTTETFMALSGQWKIRWGDDGQEHIILNPFDMISMPPKVTRQFINVSDKDAHLLVIIQGQKEDFNDVGRLPQAADPIVAKYGHEMIEKLEANGWKFSLDAYSGQEKV
;
A
#
# COMPACT_ATOMS: atom_id res chain seq x y z
N MET A 1 20.31 35.83 5.82
CA MET A 1 19.69 34.85 4.89
C MET A 1 18.24 35.28 4.72
N LYS A 2 17.75 35.52 3.48
CA LYS A 2 16.33 35.79 3.26
C LYS A 2 15.61 34.47 3.06
N THR A 3 14.55 34.23 3.81
CA THR A 3 13.61 33.13 3.54
C THR A 3 12.68 33.53 2.40
N ILE A 4 12.07 32.55 1.74
CA ILE A 4 10.99 32.76 0.77
C ILE A 4 9.64 32.80 1.49
N CYS A 5 8.68 33.55 0.94
CA CYS A 5 7.32 33.64 1.47
C CYS A 5 6.33 33.40 0.32
N PRO A 6 6.02 32.12 0.00
CA PRO A 6 5.06 31.80 -1.05
C PRO A 6 3.65 32.29 -0.69
N THR A 7 2.90 32.68 -1.69
CA THR A 7 1.48 33.01 -1.54
C THR A 7 0.63 31.76 -1.26
N GLN A 8 -0.61 31.95 -0.82
CA GLN A 8 -1.55 30.83 -0.65
C GLN A 8 -1.79 30.07 -1.96
N GLU A 9 -1.82 30.77 -3.09
CA GLU A 9 -1.99 30.17 -4.41
C GLU A 9 -0.81 29.25 -4.76
N GLU A 10 0.41 29.72 -4.58
CA GLU A 10 1.63 28.93 -4.82
C GLU A 10 1.71 27.70 -3.90
N MET A 11 1.12 27.77 -2.71
CA MET A 11 1.10 26.64 -1.75
C MET A 11 -0.01 25.63 -2.02
N LYS A 12 -0.97 25.87 -2.91
CA LYS A 12 -2.09 24.93 -3.18
C LYS A 12 -1.61 23.54 -3.60
N SER A 13 -0.57 23.45 -4.44
CA SER A 13 0.01 22.18 -4.87
C SER A 13 0.74 21.40 -3.75
N ARG A 14 0.88 22.03 -2.59
CA ARG A 14 1.53 21.46 -1.39
C ARG A 14 0.53 21.09 -0.30
N ILE A 15 -0.76 21.09 -0.61
CA ILE A 15 -1.83 20.80 0.35
C ILE A 15 -2.62 19.58 -0.11
N ALA A 16 -2.72 18.57 0.74
CA ALA A 16 -3.63 17.44 0.57
C ALA A 16 -4.86 17.64 1.47
N ARG A 17 -6.05 17.71 0.87
CA ARG A 17 -7.32 17.76 1.60
C ARG A 17 -8.00 16.41 1.49
N PHE A 18 -8.04 15.66 2.59
CA PHE A 18 -8.53 14.27 2.60
C PHE A 18 -9.92 14.12 1.96
N ASN A 19 -10.84 15.04 2.25
CA ASN A 19 -12.21 14.99 1.72
C ASN A 19 -12.32 15.27 0.21
N GLU A 20 -11.24 15.76 -0.41
CA GLU A 20 -11.18 16.03 -1.85
C GLU A 20 -10.47 14.90 -2.61
N LEU A 21 -9.86 13.95 -1.88
CA LEU A 21 -9.14 12.84 -2.48
C LEU A 21 -10.09 11.77 -3.02
N LYS A 22 -9.75 11.23 -4.17
CA LYS A 22 -10.39 10.02 -4.71
C LYS A 22 -9.60 8.80 -4.26
N PRO A 23 -10.29 7.72 -3.82
CA PRO A 23 -9.60 6.50 -3.46
C PRO A 23 -8.91 5.91 -4.69
N ARG A 24 -7.71 5.40 -4.47
CA ARG A 24 -6.99 4.61 -5.45
C ARG A 24 -7.78 3.33 -5.77
N ALA A 25 -7.67 2.84 -7.00
CA ALA A 25 -8.28 1.61 -7.45
C ALA A 25 -9.83 1.62 -7.55
N SER A 26 -10.48 2.78 -7.43
CA SER A 26 -11.93 2.88 -7.55
C SER A 26 -12.50 2.33 -8.87
N ASN A 27 -11.69 2.28 -9.92
CA ASN A 27 -12.08 1.79 -11.25
C ASN A 27 -11.37 0.49 -11.68
N TRP A 28 -10.55 -0.13 -10.83
CA TRP A 28 -9.71 -1.25 -11.25
C TRP A 28 -10.50 -2.47 -11.72
N GLU A 29 -11.65 -2.76 -11.12
CA GLU A 29 -12.49 -3.85 -11.61
C GLU A 29 -12.90 -3.64 -13.06
N LYS A 30 -13.35 -2.42 -13.39
CA LYS A 30 -13.71 -2.04 -14.76
C LYS A 30 -12.49 -2.02 -15.69
N ASP A 31 -11.40 -1.39 -15.26
CA ASP A 31 -10.25 -1.10 -16.11
C ASP A 31 -9.37 -2.34 -16.33
N LEU A 32 -9.27 -3.21 -15.34
CA LEU A 32 -8.45 -4.42 -15.40
C LEU A 32 -9.27 -5.70 -15.62
N GLY A 33 -10.58 -5.65 -15.44
CA GLY A 33 -11.45 -6.82 -15.49
C GLY A 33 -11.10 -7.86 -14.42
N ILE A 34 -10.59 -7.42 -13.26
CA ILE A 34 -10.28 -8.25 -12.10
C ILE A 34 -11.41 -8.04 -11.09
N PRO A 35 -12.11 -9.12 -10.65
CA PRO A 35 -13.21 -9.01 -9.71
C PRO A 35 -12.83 -8.29 -8.42
N MET A 36 -13.76 -7.52 -7.86
CA MET A 36 -13.51 -6.72 -6.64
C MET A 36 -13.12 -7.57 -5.44
N ASP A 37 -13.69 -8.76 -5.28
CA ASP A 37 -13.33 -9.67 -4.19
C ASP A 37 -11.87 -10.16 -4.29
N VAL A 38 -11.35 -10.35 -5.50
CA VAL A 38 -9.92 -10.64 -5.72
C VAL A 38 -9.06 -9.43 -5.38
N LEU A 39 -9.47 -8.23 -5.81
CA LEU A 39 -8.75 -6.98 -5.51
C LEU A 39 -8.70 -6.70 -4.00
N ARG A 40 -9.77 -7.04 -3.28
CA ARG A 40 -9.87 -6.88 -1.81
C ARG A 40 -8.91 -7.81 -1.05
N MET A 41 -8.51 -8.93 -1.61
CA MET A 41 -7.48 -9.79 -1.00
C MET A 41 -6.12 -9.12 -0.89
N PHE A 42 -5.87 -8.08 -1.68
CA PHE A 42 -4.59 -7.39 -1.77
C PHE A 42 -4.65 -5.91 -1.37
N ASN A 43 -5.84 -5.38 -1.18
CA ASN A 43 -6.04 -3.97 -0.88
C ASN A 43 -7.14 -3.83 0.19
N PRO A 44 -7.02 -2.87 1.11
CA PRO A 44 -8.12 -2.50 1.98
C PRO A 44 -9.27 -1.87 1.17
N LYS A 45 -10.38 -1.56 1.82
CA LYS A 45 -11.56 -0.94 1.21
C LYS A 45 -11.23 0.27 0.33
N ALA A 46 -10.35 1.13 0.79
CA ALA A 46 -9.85 2.26 0.01
C ALA A 46 -8.43 2.65 0.43
N ASN A 47 -7.67 3.17 -0.53
CA ASN A 47 -6.37 3.78 -0.31
C ASN A 47 -6.38 5.18 -0.90
N TYR A 48 -6.01 6.17 -0.10
CA TYR A 48 -5.88 7.57 -0.51
C TYR A 48 -4.41 7.95 -0.53
N VAL A 49 -3.92 8.53 -1.63
CA VAL A 49 -2.53 8.97 -1.74
C VAL A 49 -2.46 10.47 -1.48
N LEU A 50 -1.87 10.84 -0.36
CA LEU A 50 -1.69 12.24 0.03
C LEU A 50 -0.47 12.84 -0.66
N MET A 51 0.66 12.14 -0.59
CA MET A 51 1.92 12.57 -1.17
C MET A 51 2.67 11.38 -1.78
N ALA A 52 3.28 11.60 -2.92
CA ALA A 52 4.16 10.62 -3.56
C ALA A 52 5.14 11.32 -4.51
N PRO A 53 6.23 10.65 -4.92
CA PRO A 53 7.08 11.14 -5.98
C PRO A 53 6.30 11.37 -7.28
N ALA A 54 6.70 12.38 -8.05
CA ALA A 54 6.20 12.58 -9.38
C ALA A 54 6.57 11.38 -10.29
N ASN A 55 5.71 11.07 -11.26
CA ASN A 55 5.97 10.04 -12.27
C ASN A 55 6.31 8.66 -11.70
N MET A 56 5.58 8.22 -10.67
CA MET A 56 5.75 6.87 -10.14
C MET A 56 5.40 5.81 -11.19
N PRO A 57 6.22 4.76 -11.34
CA PRO A 57 5.95 3.70 -12.32
C PRO A 57 4.76 2.83 -11.91
N GLY A 58 4.09 2.24 -12.91
CA GLY A 58 3.06 1.23 -12.75
C GLY A 58 1.76 1.75 -12.13
N ARG A 59 1.06 0.86 -11.44
CA ARG A 59 -0.25 1.14 -10.81
C ARG A 59 -0.20 2.09 -9.63
N LEU A 60 0.99 2.37 -9.14
CA LEU A 60 1.21 3.34 -8.06
C LEU A 60 1.09 4.78 -8.58
N SER A 61 1.10 4.99 -9.90
CA SER A 61 0.88 6.28 -10.55
C SER A 61 -0.58 6.74 -10.38
N ASN A 62 -0.98 7.04 -9.18
CA ASN A 62 -2.25 7.70 -8.94
C ASN A 62 -1.96 9.10 -8.46
N ASN A 63 -2.49 10.08 -9.17
CA ASN A 63 -2.38 11.49 -8.90
C ASN A 63 -2.37 11.79 -7.41
N PRO A 64 -1.21 11.85 -6.75
CA PRO A 64 -1.15 12.27 -5.36
C PRO A 64 -1.62 13.72 -5.25
N ALA A 65 -2.18 14.10 -4.13
CA ALA A 65 -2.53 15.50 -3.90
C ALA A 65 -1.27 16.40 -3.87
N ILE A 66 -0.16 15.84 -3.38
CA ILE A 66 1.15 16.49 -3.36
C ILE A 66 2.13 15.64 -4.13
N GLU A 67 2.64 16.18 -5.23
CA GLU A 67 3.78 15.61 -5.94
C GLU A 67 5.08 16.21 -5.38
N ASP A 68 5.92 15.37 -4.76
CA ASP A 68 7.16 15.83 -4.13
C ASP A 68 8.34 15.87 -5.12
N GLY A 69 8.06 16.11 -6.40
CA GLY A 69 9.08 16.25 -7.44
C GLY A 69 9.94 14.98 -7.63
N ASP A 70 11.16 15.17 -8.14
CA ASP A 70 12.09 14.08 -8.44
C ASP A 70 12.88 13.54 -7.22
N LYS A 71 12.71 14.13 -6.06
CA LYS A 71 13.43 13.76 -4.83
C LYS A 71 12.70 12.75 -3.95
N GLY A 72 11.71 12.05 -4.51
CA GLY A 72 10.78 11.31 -3.71
C GLY A 72 11.33 10.01 -3.15
N ASP A 73 11.68 10.04 -1.88
CA ASP A 73 12.02 8.86 -1.07
C ASP A 73 10.85 8.44 -0.17
N ILE A 74 9.69 9.08 -0.30
CA ILE A 74 8.56 8.89 0.60
C ILE A 74 7.23 8.89 -0.16
N ARG A 75 6.35 7.96 0.23
CA ARG A 75 4.94 7.95 -0.15
C ARG A 75 4.10 7.92 1.12
N ILE A 76 3.14 8.81 1.21
CA ILE A 76 2.21 8.92 2.34
C ILE A 76 0.80 8.69 1.84
N GLY A 77 0.12 7.72 2.46
CA GLY A 77 -1.26 7.38 2.16
C GLY A 77 -2.09 7.11 3.40
N ILE A 78 -3.39 7.05 3.23
CA ILE A 78 -4.33 6.59 4.24
C ILE A 78 -5.08 5.40 3.69
N ALA A 79 -5.01 4.27 4.41
CA ALA A 79 -5.84 3.09 4.17
C ALA A 79 -7.13 3.21 4.98
N LEU A 80 -8.27 2.94 4.35
CA LEU A 80 -9.56 2.74 4.98
C LEU A 80 -9.91 1.26 4.88
N ALA A 81 -10.18 0.61 5.99
CA ALA A 81 -10.63 -0.79 6.03
C ALA A 81 -11.89 -0.96 6.87
N GLU A 82 -12.75 -1.87 6.43
CA GLU A 82 -13.91 -2.33 7.19
C GLU A 82 -13.47 -3.16 8.40
N ALA A 83 -14.39 -3.42 9.32
CA ALA A 83 -14.15 -4.33 10.42
C ALA A 83 -13.72 -5.71 9.91
N GLY A 84 -12.58 -6.22 10.41
CA GLY A 84 -12.00 -7.50 10.01
C GLY A 84 -11.23 -7.48 8.69
N ASP A 85 -11.20 -6.36 7.96
CA ASP A 85 -10.58 -6.24 6.64
C ASP A 85 -9.12 -5.73 6.70
N GLY A 86 -8.36 -6.09 5.67
CA GLY A 86 -6.98 -5.68 5.44
C GLY A 86 -6.36 -6.50 4.31
N PRO A 87 -5.24 -6.06 3.73
CA PRO A 87 -4.55 -6.84 2.69
C PRO A 87 -4.03 -8.16 3.27
N GLY A 88 -3.86 -9.18 2.42
CA GLY A 88 -3.17 -10.40 2.78
C GLY A 88 -1.70 -10.18 3.18
N LEU A 89 -1.08 -11.23 3.75
CA LEU A 89 0.36 -11.21 4.06
C LEU A 89 1.17 -10.91 2.79
N HIS A 90 2.09 -9.97 2.91
CA HIS A 90 2.98 -9.54 1.82
C HIS A 90 4.31 -9.04 2.37
N VAL A 91 5.29 -8.96 1.50
CA VAL A 91 6.63 -8.48 1.84
C VAL A 91 6.98 -7.27 0.97
N HIS A 92 7.67 -6.31 1.55
CA HIS A 92 8.40 -5.27 0.85
C HIS A 92 9.88 -5.63 0.88
N TRP A 93 10.51 -5.78 -0.28
CA TRP A 93 11.89 -6.27 -0.37
C TRP A 93 12.94 -5.21 -0.11
N LYS A 94 12.63 -3.96 -0.42
CA LYS A 94 13.58 -2.83 -0.38
C LYS A 94 13.04 -1.65 0.42
N THR A 95 11.71 -1.45 0.43
CA THR A 95 11.11 -0.31 1.09
C THR A 95 10.75 -0.62 2.54
N THR A 96 10.88 0.38 3.40
CA THR A 96 10.33 0.37 4.76
C THR A 96 8.88 0.83 4.71
N GLU A 97 8.00 0.13 5.43
CA GLU A 97 6.61 0.52 5.56
C GLU A 97 6.27 0.81 7.01
N THR A 98 5.77 1.99 7.28
CA THR A 98 5.42 2.44 8.63
C THR A 98 3.92 2.68 8.73
N PHE A 99 3.32 2.17 9.81
CA PHE A 99 1.90 2.27 10.09
C PHE A 99 1.65 3.11 11.34
N MET A 100 0.67 4.02 11.28
CA MET A 100 0.11 4.68 12.46
C MET A 100 -1.41 4.57 12.42
N ALA A 101 -2.01 4.03 13.48
CA ALA A 101 -3.45 4.03 13.61
C ALA A 101 -3.97 5.47 13.75
N LEU A 102 -4.85 5.91 12.84
CA LEU A 102 -5.52 7.22 12.95
C LEU A 102 -6.86 7.10 13.66
N SER A 103 -7.51 5.95 13.53
CA SER A 103 -8.75 5.61 14.23
C SER A 103 -8.88 4.10 14.36
N GLY A 104 -9.71 3.64 15.29
CA GLY A 104 -9.94 2.23 15.56
C GLY A 104 -8.71 1.51 16.12
N GLN A 105 -8.75 0.19 16.11
CA GLN A 105 -7.63 -0.66 16.51
C GLN A 105 -7.15 -1.50 15.35
N TRP A 106 -5.84 -1.63 15.22
CA TRP A 106 -5.21 -2.32 14.11
C TRP A 106 -4.30 -3.43 14.60
N LYS A 107 -4.54 -4.64 14.13
CA LYS A 107 -3.63 -5.77 14.32
C LYS A 107 -2.58 -5.74 13.21
N ILE A 108 -1.33 -5.54 13.60
CA ILE A 108 -0.19 -5.68 12.70
C ILE A 108 0.42 -7.05 12.96
N ARG A 109 0.48 -7.88 11.90
CA ARG A 109 1.07 -9.22 11.96
C ARG A 109 2.35 -9.24 11.15
N TRP A 110 3.32 -10.09 11.54
CA TRP A 110 4.54 -10.33 10.78
C TRP A 110 5.06 -11.76 10.96
N GLY A 111 6.08 -12.12 10.15
CA GLY A 111 6.59 -13.47 10.00
C GLY A 111 5.91 -14.22 8.85
N ASP A 112 6.50 -15.33 8.41
CA ASP A 112 6.09 -16.03 7.20
C ASP A 112 4.62 -16.50 7.23
N ASP A 113 4.13 -16.88 8.41
CA ASP A 113 2.73 -17.24 8.64
C ASP A 113 1.94 -16.15 9.38
N GLY A 114 2.54 -14.98 9.60
CA GLY A 114 1.97 -13.90 10.40
C GLY A 114 1.73 -14.30 11.84
N GLN A 115 2.63 -15.13 12.40
CA GLN A 115 2.51 -15.70 13.75
C GLN A 115 2.73 -14.68 14.87
N GLU A 116 3.55 -13.68 14.62
CA GLU A 116 3.79 -12.57 15.55
C GLU A 116 2.79 -11.43 15.28
N HIS A 117 2.42 -10.72 16.31
CA HIS A 117 1.53 -9.57 16.12
C HIS A 117 1.54 -8.58 17.30
N ILE A 118 1.04 -7.39 17.02
CA ILE A 118 0.73 -6.35 18.01
C ILE A 118 -0.60 -5.67 17.65
N ILE A 119 -1.25 -5.08 18.64
CA ILE A 119 -2.40 -4.20 18.43
C ILE A 119 -1.94 -2.75 18.58
N LEU A 120 -2.22 -1.94 17.57
CA LEU A 120 -2.07 -0.49 17.60
C LEU A 120 -3.40 0.16 17.98
N ASN A 121 -3.37 1.02 18.97
CA ASN A 121 -4.44 1.95 19.29
C ASN A 121 -4.24 3.27 18.51
N PRO A 122 -5.24 4.17 18.47
CA PRO A 122 -5.07 5.46 17.82
C PRO A 122 -3.81 6.19 18.28
N PHE A 123 -3.02 6.62 17.29
CA PHE A 123 -1.72 7.29 17.39
C PHE A 123 -0.53 6.41 17.77
N ASP A 124 -0.73 5.10 18.02
CA ASP A 124 0.39 4.17 18.06
C ASP A 124 0.98 3.96 16.67
N MET A 125 2.30 3.76 16.61
CA MET A 125 3.05 3.61 15.36
C MET A 125 3.98 2.39 15.43
N ILE A 126 4.11 1.70 14.29
CA ILE A 126 5.13 0.65 14.09
C ILE A 126 5.78 0.83 12.72
N SER A 127 7.09 0.59 12.63
CA SER A 127 7.85 0.60 11.38
C SER A 127 8.30 -0.82 11.05
N MET A 128 7.94 -1.29 9.87
CA MET A 128 8.26 -2.62 9.37
C MET A 128 9.45 -2.53 8.40
N PRO A 129 10.59 -3.12 8.74
CA PRO A 129 11.77 -3.07 7.87
C PRO A 129 11.55 -3.88 6.58
N PRO A 130 12.37 -3.67 5.55
CA PRO A 130 12.39 -4.53 4.38
C PRO A 130 12.59 -6.00 4.73
N LYS A 131 12.12 -6.89 3.85
CA LYS A 131 12.25 -8.36 3.95
C LYS A 131 11.46 -9.00 5.09
N VAL A 132 10.65 -8.25 5.82
CA VAL A 132 9.71 -8.80 6.82
C VAL A 132 8.34 -8.92 6.18
N THR A 133 7.78 -10.13 6.14
CA THR A 133 6.39 -10.36 5.73
C THR A 133 5.46 -9.73 6.76
N ARG A 134 4.47 -8.97 6.30
CA ARG A 134 3.55 -8.22 7.17
C ARG A 134 2.12 -8.20 6.64
N GLN A 135 1.22 -7.91 7.55
CA GLN A 135 -0.19 -7.66 7.29
C GLN A 135 -0.74 -6.66 8.30
N PHE A 136 -1.66 -5.81 7.89
CA PHE A 136 -2.47 -5.00 8.81
C PHE A 136 -3.95 -5.35 8.66
N ILE A 137 -4.67 -5.43 9.78
CA ILE A 137 -6.08 -5.80 9.83
C ILE A 137 -6.78 -4.82 10.77
N ASN A 138 -7.88 -4.23 10.33
CA ASN A 138 -8.76 -3.48 11.21
C ASN A 138 -9.50 -4.46 12.14
N VAL A 139 -9.21 -4.43 13.43
CA VAL A 139 -9.85 -5.29 14.45
C VAL A 139 -10.90 -4.54 15.27
N SER A 140 -11.26 -3.33 14.83
CA SER A 140 -12.41 -2.59 15.39
C SER A 140 -13.73 -3.16 14.87
N ASP A 141 -14.83 -2.69 15.43
CA ASP A 141 -16.22 -3.02 15.04
C ASP A 141 -16.77 -2.17 13.89
N LYS A 142 -15.99 -1.25 13.36
CA LYS A 142 -16.37 -0.30 12.31
C LYS A 142 -15.19 0.04 11.39
N ASP A 143 -15.47 0.79 10.34
CA ASP A 143 -14.45 1.35 9.44
C ASP A 143 -13.40 2.15 10.22
N ALA A 144 -12.13 1.94 9.90
CA ALA A 144 -11.02 2.62 10.53
C ALA A 144 -9.96 3.07 9.53
N HIS A 145 -9.20 4.10 9.90
CA HIS A 145 -8.15 4.71 9.07
C HIS A 145 -6.77 4.39 9.64
N LEU A 146 -5.86 4.00 8.76
CA LEU A 146 -4.45 3.73 9.03
C LEU A 146 -3.59 4.65 8.15
N LEU A 147 -2.71 5.42 8.75
CA LEU A 147 -1.66 6.12 8.02
C LEU A 147 -0.62 5.08 7.57
N VAL A 148 -0.25 5.13 6.30
CA VAL A 148 0.75 4.26 5.69
C VAL A 148 1.83 5.14 5.07
N ILE A 149 3.06 4.98 5.52
CA ILE A 149 4.24 5.67 5.01
C ILE A 149 5.17 4.62 4.41
N ILE A 150 5.50 4.76 3.14
CA ILE A 150 6.49 3.91 2.46
C ILE A 150 7.71 4.78 2.16
N GLN A 151 8.88 4.29 2.57
CA GLN A 151 10.16 4.96 2.41
C GLN A 151 11.12 4.07 1.61
N GLY A 152 11.76 4.65 0.60
CA GLY A 152 12.71 3.98 -0.27
C GLY A 152 12.88 4.75 -1.56
N GLN A 153 13.78 4.30 -2.43
CA GLN A 153 13.95 4.95 -3.72
C GLN A 153 12.69 4.79 -4.57
N LYS A 154 12.37 5.77 -5.38
CA LYS A 154 11.18 5.83 -6.23
C LYS A 154 10.99 4.55 -7.07
N GLU A 155 12.07 4.01 -7.59
CA GLU A 155 12.11 2.81 -8.41
C GLU A 155 11.72 1.55 -7.64
N ASP A 156 11.86 1.58 -6.33
CA ASP A 156 11.62 0.46 -5.43
C ASP A 156 10.18 0.41 -4.88
N PHE A 157 9.35 1.41 -5.10
CA PHE A 157 7.97 1.44 -4.56
C PHE A 157 7.03 0.36 -5.12
N ASN A 158 7.47 -0.45 -6.08
CA ASN A 158 6.73 -1.60 -6.61
C ASN A 158 7.36 -2.93 -6.18
N ASP A 159 8.01 -2.97 -5.03
CA ASP A 159 8.77 -4.10 -4.48
C ASP A 159 7.94 -5.15 -3.73
N VAL A 160 6.63 -5.10 -3.86
CA VAL A 160 5.71 -5.95 -3.10
C VAL A 160 5.69 -7.37 -3.66
N GLY A 161 6.06 -8.34 -2.82
CA GLY A 161 5.87 -9.77 -3.04
C GLY A 161 4.72 -10.33 -2.18
N ARG A 162 4.09 -11.39 -2.66
CA ARG A 162 3.05 -12.14 -1.94
C ARG A 162 3.47 -13.59 -1.79
N LEU A 163 3.04 -14.21 -0.70
CA LEU A 163 3.23 -15.62 -0.49
C LEU A 163 2.57 -16.41 -1.64
N PRO A 164 3.21 -17.47 -2.19
CA PRO A 164 2.66 -18.26 -3.28
C PRO A 164 1.25 -18.79 -2.99
N GLN A 165 1.00 -19.25 -1.76
CA GLN A 165 -0.29 -19.76 -1.31
C GLN A 165 -1.42 -18.71 -1.31
N ALA A 166 -1.11 -17.44 -1.44
CA ALA A 166 -2.14 -16.39 -1.62
C ALA A 166 -2.87 -16.52 -2.97
N ALA A 167 -2.33 -17.29 -3.92
CA ALA A 167 -2.95 -17.59 -5.19
C ALA A 167 -4.02 -18.69 -5.07
N ASP A 168 -3.91 -19.60 -4.10
CA ASP A 168 -4.76 -20.81 -4.02
C ASP A 168 -6.27 -20.53 -4.03
N PRO A 169 -6.81 -19.62 -3.20
CA PRO A 169 -8.24 -19.32 -3.21
C PRO A 169 -8.70 -18.65 -4.52
N ILE A 170 -7.80 -17.95 -5.20
CA ILE A 170 -8.09 -17.31 -6.49
C ILE A 170 -8.16 -18.38 -7.57
N VAL A 171 -7.20 -19.30 -7.61
CA VAL A 171 -7.19 -20.42 -8.54
C VAL A 171 -8.43 -21.30 -8.34
N ALA A 172 -8.79 -21.59 -7.09
CA ALA A 172 -9.96 -22.40 -6.78
C ALA A 172 -11.28 -21.77 -7.28
N LYS A 173 -11.38 -20.44 -7.28
CA LYS A 173 -12.62 -19.75 -7.68
C LYS A 173 -12.62 -19.31 -9.15
N TYR A 174 -11.49 -18.92 -9.70
CA TYR A 174 -11.40 -18.24 -10.99
C TYR A 174 -10.45 -18.92 -11.99
N GLY A 175 -9.75 -20.00 -11.58
CA GLY A 175 -8.78 -20.68 -12.42
C GLY A 175 -7.43 -19.96 -12.52
N HIS A 176 -6.47 -20.60 -13.18
CA HIS A 176 -5.11 -20.07 -13.36
C HIS A 176 -5.06 -18.81 -14.23
N GLU A 177 -5.98 -18.64 -15.17
CA GLU A 177 -6.07 -17.45 -16.03
C GLU A 177 -6.17 -16.15 -15.22
N MET A 178 -6.81 -16.19 -14.04
CA MET A 178 -6.88 -15.02 -13.17
C MET A 178 -5.52 -14.68 -12.56
N ILE A 179 -4.70 -15.69 -12.23
CA ILE A 179 -3.33 -15.45 -11.75
C ILE A 179 -2.48 -14.83 -12.84
N GLU A 180 -2.52 -15.37 -14.07
CA GLU A 180 -1.81 -14.80 -15.22
C GLU A 180 -2.21 -13.34 -15.45
N LYS A 181 -3.51 -13.03 -15.34
CA LYS A 181 -4.03 -11.68 -15.46
C LYS A 181 -3.53 -10.76 -14.34
N LEU A 182 -3.47 -11.23 -13.10
CA LEU A 182 -2.91 -10.52 -11.97
C LEU A 182 -1.42 -10.24 -12.19
N GLU A 183 -0.65 -11.24 -12.61
CA GLU A 183 0.79 -11.12 -12.85
C GLU A 183 1.10 -10.16 -14.01
N ALA A 184 0.35 -10.25 -15.12
CA ALA A 184 0.44 -9.32 -16.24
C ALA A 184 0.18 -7.86 -15.80
N ASN A 185 -0.60 -7.71 -14.74
CA ASN A 185 -0.86 -6.43 -14.09
C ASN A 185 0.06 -6.14 -12.91
N GLY A 186 1.15 -6.92 -12.67
CA GLY A 186 2.25 -6.68 -11.71
C GLY A 186 1.97 -7.14 -10.27
N TRP A 187 0.92 -7.96 -10.01
CA TRP A 187 0.86 -8.70 -8.78
C TRP A 187 1.80 -9.90 -8.87
N LYS A 188 2.63 -10.12 -7.87
CA LYS A 188 3.61 -11.20 -7.87
C LYS A 188 3.32 -12.14 -6.72
N PHE A 189 3.24 -13.43 -7.04
CA PHE A 189 3.00 -14.53 -6.08
C PHE A 189 4.26 -15.36 -5.85
N SER A 190 5.40 -14.68 -5.74
CA SER A 190 6.69 -15.30 -5.47
C SER A 190 7.48 -14.43 -4.51
N LEU A 191 8.10 -15.05 -3.53
CA LEU A 191 9.05 -14.40 -2.64
C LEU A 191 10.41 -14.20 -3.33
N ASP A 192 10.71 -14.97 -4.38
CA ASP A 192 11.98 -14.90 -5.11
C ASP A 192 12.03 -13.83 -6.19
N ALA A 193 10.89 -13.19 -6.49
CA ALA A 193 10.78 -12.23 -7.59
C ALA A 193 11.72 -11.01 -7.44
N TYR A 194 12.30 -10.80 -6.27
CA TYR A 194 13.21 -9.70 -5.96
C TYR A 194 14.57 -10.16 -5.40
N SER A 195 14.72 -11.45 -5.06
CA SER A 195 15.99 -12.01 -4.55
C SER A 195 17.09 -12.11 -5.61
N GLY A 196 16.73 -12.06 -6.89
CA GLY A 196 17.65 -12.20 -8.03
C GLY A 196 18.30 -10.92 -8.53
N GLN A 197 18.05 -9.76 -7.92
CA GLN A 197 18.66 -8.49 -8.33
C GLN A 197 19.85 -8.04 -7.46
N GLU A 198 20.23 -8.80 -6.46
CA GLU A 198 21.54 -8.67 -5.83
C GLU A 198 22.58 -9.43 -6.67
N LYS A 199 22.87 -8.95 -7.87
CA LYS A 199 24.14 -9.24 -8.54
C LYS A 199 25.04 -8.03 -8.31
N VAL A 200 26.04 -8.28 -7.48
CA VAL A 200 27.27 -7.54 -7.20
C VAL A 200 27.69 -6.57 -8.30
#